data_a65d6893b0cdc5903b0ef88a49f0622a
#
_entry.id   a65d6893b0cdc5903b0ef88a49f0622a
#
_cell.length_a   1.000
_cell.length_b   1.000
_cell.length_c   1.000
_cell.angle_alpha   90.00
_cell.angle_beta   90.00
_cell.angle_gamma   90.00
#
_symmetry.space_group_name_H-M   'P 1'
#
loop_
_entity.id
_entity.type
_entity.pdbx_description
1 polymer ?
#
loop_
_entity_poly.entity_id
_entity_poly.type
_entity_poly.pdbx_seq_one_letter_code
_entity_poly.pdbx_strand_id
1 'polypeptide(L)'
;MYRGLLSLIIVFILTSLALAKNEDKILQALIYEEHGQFQKACNIYTNLFHENNESIYLQKALLLALSSDLKQKKELLKASKDFLEHTAIARLNALYFFEIGDYKQAEAILYKLIKEEQDYRNYEILGDIFAKKALYTKALEQYNIAYKLFEHESLLLKIVEINIKNKNIDQAKKALEDFSKKSGCTFKTCTLLLKIYQEQKNNKASIQILKQLYKLHNDIKYIYAIIELLVQDKDYTQALDLTQKYNIDSDTKIFLYTQTKNYQKAYEIALKRYELSKEKKYLSMAGILEFEIYMNPKSKKITDPKRLASIIKKFEKSVDVRSDALYQNYYGYTLIEYDIDIAKGIELVNWALEQEPKNLYYLDSLAWGYYKLKDCKKAYEILQKTFHDKEFSNSDESKEHLKAIKKCLKK
;
A
#
# COMPACT_ATOMS: atom_id res chain seq x y z
N MET A 1 0.40 16.67 16.81
CA MET A 1 1.60 16.11 17.45
C MET A 1 2.18 17.01 18.57
N TYR A 2 1.91 18.31 18.59
CA TYR A 2 2.40 19.28 19.62
C TYR A 2 1.64 19.29 20.96
N ARG A 3 0.44 18.71 21.03
CA ARG A 3 -0.38 18.72 22.28
C ARG A 3 0.18 17.86 23.44
N GLY A 4 0.94 16.81 23.15
CA GLY A 4 1.49 15.92 24.18
C GLY A 4 2.74 16.47 24.88
N LEU A 5 3.52 17.32 24.20
CA LEU A 5 4.71 17.94 24.80
C LEU A 5 4.35 19.12 25.77
N LEU A 6 3.26 19.81 25.47
CA LEU A 6 2.82 20.94 26.32
C LEU A 6 2.35 20.47 27.70
N SER A 7 1.70 19.31 27.84
CA SER A 7 1.16 18.84 29.13
C SER A 7 2.24 18.45 30.14
N LEU A 8 3.37 17.89 29.68
CA LEU A 8 4.50 17.50 30.54
C LEU A 8 5.34 18.72 31.00
N ILE A 9 5.41 19.77 30.18
CA ILE A 9 6.12 21.01 30.50
C ILE A 9 5.36 21.83 31.55
N ILE A 10 4.04 21.82 31.56
CA ILE A 10 3.19 22.55 32.49
C ILE A 10 3.37 22.04 33.92
N VAL A 11 3.48 20.74 34.16
CA VAL A 11 3.63 20.14 35.49
C VAL A 11 5.02 20.49 36.11
N PHE A 12 6.08 20.56 35.30
CA PHE A 12 7.44 20.90 35.82
C PHE A 12 7.65 22.38 36.10
N ILE A 13 6.87 23.27 35.47
CA ILE A 13 6.99 24.74 35.68
C ILE A 13 6.30 25.21 36.96
N LEU A 14 5.24 24.54 37.38
CA LEU A 14 4.49 24.90 38.60
C LEU A 14 5.28 24.72 39.90
N THR A 15 6.29 23.85 39.90
CA THR A 15 7.13 23.62 41.11
C THR A 15 8.33 24.56 41.26
N SER A 16 8.74 25.28 40.21
CA SER A 16 9.88 26.19 40.20
C SER A 16 9.50 27.68 40.18
N LEU A 17 8.24 28.02 40.05
CA LEU A 17 7.73 29.41 39.95
C LEU A 17 7.20 29.96 41.27
N ALA A 18 7.84 29.63 42.38
CA ALA A 18 7.55 30.22 43.71
C ALA A 18 8.00 31.70 43.84
N LEU A 19 7.99 32.47 42.77
CA LEU A 19 8.36 33.88 42.77
C LEU A 19 7.21 34.74 42.25
N ALA A 20 6.34 35.08 43.19
CA ALA A 20 5.04 35.73 43.05
C ALA A 20 5.00 37.12 42.35
N LYS A 21 6.08 37.68 41.84
CA LYS A 21 6.07 39.05 41.28
C LYS A 21 5.55 39.19 39.83
N ASN A 22 5.39 38.10 39.08
CA ASN A 22 5.05 38.18 37.64
C ASN A 22 4.01 37.14 37.19
N GLU A 23 3.22 36.59 38.14
CA GLU A 23 2.27 35.51 37.89
C GLU A 23 1.27 35.84 36.78
N ASP A 24 0.69 37.04 36.78
CA ASP A 24 -0.27 37.48 35.79
C ASP A 24 0.34 37.55 34.38
N LYS A 25 1.58 38.07 34.26
CA LYS A 25 2.27 38.15 32.96
C LYS A 25 2.61 36.77 32.44
N ILE A 26 3.05 35.84 33.31
CA ILE A 26 3.37 34.47 32.96
C ILE A 26 2.10 33.73 32.49
N LEU A 27 1.01 33.86 33.25
CA LEU A 27 -0.28 33.24 32.87
C LEU A 27 -0.76 33.78 31.53
N GLN A 28 -0.66 35.07 31.28
CA GLN A 28 -1.00 35.68 30.00
C GLN A 28 -0.13 35.13 28.85
N ALA A 29 1.19 34.97 29.08
CA ALA A 29 2.08 34.37 28.09
C ALA A 29 1.68 32.91 27.76
N LEU A 30 1.37 32.10 28.79
CA LEU A 30 0.90 30.72 28.60
C LEU A 30 -0.42 30.65 27.81
N ILE A 31 -1.37 31.55 28.10
CA ILE A 31 -2.63 31.66 27.35
C ILE A 31 -2.34 31.99 25.87
N TYR A 32 -1.42 32.91 25.59
CA TYR A 32 -1.03 33.22 24.23
C TYR A 32 -0.36 32.04 23.51
N GLU A 33 0.49 31.25 24.21
CA GLU A 33 1.08 30.03 23.68
C GLU A 33 -0.02 29.01 23.27
N GLU A 34 -1.01 28.80 24.16
CA GLU A 34 -2.12 27.88 23.93
C GLU A 34 -2.95 28.28 22.70
N HIS A 35 -3.15 29.57 22.50
CA HIS A 35 -3.89 30.13 21.36
C HIS A 35 -3.03 30.33 20.09
N GLY A 36 -1.76 29.87 20.08
CA GLY A 36 -0.86 30.02 18.95
C GLY A 36 -0.36 31.46 18.69
N GLN A 37 -0.57 32.38 19.64
CA GLN A 37 -0.14 33.78 19.54
C GLN A 37 1.30 33.94 20.01
N PHE A 38 2.21 33.18 19.40
CA PHE A 38 3.61 33.00 19.82
C PHE A 38 4.38 34.32 19.88
N GLN A 39 4.10 35.28 18.97
CA GLN A 39 4.74 36.60 19.01
C GLN A 39 4.40 37.35 20.30
N LYS A 40 3.15 37.31 20.77
CA LYS A 40 2.73 37.99 21.99
C LYS A 40 3.33 37.32 23.23
N ALA A 41 3.32 36.00 23.27
CA ALA A 41 3.97 35.25 24.34
C ALA A 41 5.48 35.54 24.42
N CYS A 42 6.16 35.51 23.25
CA CYS A 42 7.59 35.83 23.16
C CYS A 42 7.90 37.25 23.68
N ASN A 43 7.09 38.26 23.33
CA ASN A 43 7.26 39.62 23.82
C ASN A 43 7.18 39.69 25.35
N ILE A 44 6.22 38.99 25.97
CA ILE A 44 6.08 38.94 27.41
C ILE A 44 7.29 38.31 28.05
N TYR A 45 7.75 37.16 27.60
CA TYR A 45 8.95 36.50 28.14
C TYR A 45 10.22 37.35 27.93
N THR A 46 10.35 38.02 26.78
CA THR A 46 11.47 38.96 26.54
C THR A 46 11.47 40.10 27.53
N ASN A 47 10.31 40.73 27.82
CA ASN A 47 10.18 41.78 28.79
C ASN A 47 10.50 41.27 30.21
N LEU A 48 9.99 40.10 30.60
CA LEU A 48 10.28 39.46 31.87
C LEU A 48 11.79 39.16 32.02
N PHE A 49 12.46 38.75 30.96
CA PHE A 49 13.90 38.56 30.94
C PHE A 49 14.64 39.89 31.18
N HIS A 50 14.28 40.96 30.51
CA HIS A 50 14.90 42.28 30.70
C HIS A 50 14.64 42.85 32.08
N GLU A 51 13.48 42.60 32.69
CA GLU A 51 13.12 43.08 34.02
C GLU A 51 13.86 42.30 35.12
N ASN A 52 14.07 41.00 34.97
CA ASN A 52 14.52 40.12 36.04
C ASN A 52 15.90 39.48 35.80
N ASN A 53 16.40 39.50 34.56
CA ASN A 53 17.62 38.83 34.11
C ASN A 53 17.67 37.32 34.43
N GLU A 54 16.49 36.66 34.45
CA GLU A 54 16.39 35.24 34.75
C GLU A 54 16.46 34.40 33.48
N SER A 55 17.35 33.40 33.47
CA SER A 55 17.59 32.50 32.32
C SER A 55 16.33 31.75 31.83
N ILE A 56 15.38 31.47 32.73
CA ILE A 56 14.14 30.76 32.36
C ILE A 56 13.28 31.58 31.38
N TYR A 57 13.19 32.89 31.54
CA TYR A 57 12.44 33.74 30.63
C TYR A 57 13.15 33.86 29.27
N LEU A 58 14.48 33.98 29.27
CA LEU A 58 15.29 33.96 28.07
C LEU A 58 15.12 32.63 27.30
N GLN A 59 15.16 31.51 28.02
CA GLN A 59 14.92 30.18 27.43
C GLN A 59 13.56 30.10 26.75
N LYS A 60 12.50 30.55 27.41
CA LYS A 60 11.13 30.56 26.88
C LYS A 60 11.00 31.47 25.65
N ALA A 61 11.51 32.70 25.76
CA ALA A 61 11.49 33.62 24.62
C ALA A 61 12.28 33.10 23.44
N LEU A 62 13.47 32.54 23.66
CA LEU A 62 14.32 31.97 22.62
C LEU A 62 13.69 30.75 21.95
N LEU A 63 13.07 29.84 22.72
CA LEU A 63 12.34 28.68 22.20
C LEU A 63 11.23 29.13 21.26
N LEU A 64 10.40 30.10 21.65
CA LEU A 64 9.32 30.62 20.84
C LEU A 64 9.85 31.33 19.57
N ALA A 65 10.92 32.13 19.74
CA ALA A 65 11.51 32.86 18.63
C ALA A 65 12.13 31.97 17.57
N LEU A 66 12.72 30.85 17.96
CA LEU A 66 13.28 29.83 17.05
C LEU A 66 12.17 29.01 16.40
N SER A 67 11.25 28.46 17.18
CA SER A 67 10.21 27.56 16.68
C SER A 67 9.19 28.24 15.73
N SER A 68 9.04 29.56 15.84
CA SER A 68 8.07 30.38 15.06
C SER A 68 8.72 31.43 14.17
N ASP A 69 10.03 31.40 14.03
CA ASP A 69 10.86 32.33 13.22
C ASP A 69 10.55 33.83 13.50
N LEU A 70 10.48 34.19 14.77
CA LEU A 70 10.09 35.53 15.18
C LEU A 70 11.21 36.56 14.98
N LYS A 71 10.83 37.83 14.86
CA LYS A 71 11.77 38.95 14.62
C LYS A 71 12.84 39.10 15.72
N GLN A 72 12.52 38.83 16.98
CA GLN A 72 13.44 38.93 18.13
C GLN A 72 14.53 37.85 18.15
N LYS A 73 14.47 36.85 17.28
CA LYS A 73 15.42 35.73 17.29
C LYS A 73 16.88 36.13 17.38
N LYS A 74 17.30 37.13 16.58
CA LYS A 74 18.70 37.60 16.57
C LYS A 74 19.12 38.27 17.89
N GLU A 75 18.24 39.08 18.49
CA GLU A 75 18.48 39.75 19.75
C GLU A 75 18.60 38.74 20.89
N LEU A 76 17.65 37.80 20.98
CA LEU A 76 17.64 36.77 22.01
C LEU A 76 18.85 35.84 21.91
N LEU A 77 19.29 35.50 20.69
CA LEU A 77 20.53 34.74 20.48
C LEU A 77 21.77 35.51 20.88
N LYS A 78 21.81 36.83 20.74
CA LYS A 78 22.89 37.64 21.25
C LYS A 78 22.92 37.64 22.79
N ALA A 79 21.77 37.83 23.41
CA ALA A 79 21.62 37.77 24.85
C ALA A 79 21.94 36.38 25.44
N SER A 80 21.64 35.31 24.71
CA SER A 80 21.85 33.94 25.18
C SER A 80 23.33 33.55 25.34
N LYS A 81 24.27 34.31 24.75
CA LYS A 81 25.71 34.04 24.86
C LYS A 81 26.23 34.05 26.27
N ASP A 82 25.64 34.88 27.13
CA ASP A 82 26.03 35.04 28.55
C ASP A 82 25.40 33.96 29.45
N PHE A 83 24.56 33.07 28.85
CA PHE A 83 23.83 32.02 29.55
C PHE A 83 24.09 30.59 28.96
N LEU A 84 25.22 30.38 28.29
CA LEU A 84 25.54 29.08 27.66
C LEU A 84 25.91 27.99 28.69
N GLU A 85 26.08 28.30 29.94
CA GLU A 85 26.18 27.32 31.06
C GLU A 85 24.81 26.64 31.33
N HIS A 86 23.70 27.28 30.98
CA HIS A 86 22.39 26.67 31.06
C HIS A 86 22.17 25.71 29.87
N THR A 87 22.12 24.40 30.14
CA THR A 87 22.07 23.34 29.14
C THR A 87 20.94 23.52 28.12
N ALA A 88 19.75 23.98 28.56
CA ALA A 88 18.63 24.23 27.69
C ALA A 88 18.87 25.38 26.70
N ILE A 89 19.48 26.48 27.17
CA ILE A 89 19.81 27.63 26.31
C ILE A 89 20.93 27.27 25.34
N ALA A 90 21.97 26.58 25.81
CA ALA A 90 23.04 26.07 24.93
C ALA A 90 22.50 25.15 23.83
N ARG A 91 21.56 24.26 24.18
CA ARG A 91 20.90 23.39 23.19
C ARG A 91 20.09 24.17 22.15
N LEU A 92 19.36 25.21 22.54
CA LEU A 92 18.66 26.10 21.63
C LEU A 92 19.62 26.84 20.68
N ASN A 93 20.79 27.27 21.18
CA ASN A 93 21.84 27.82 20.31
C ASN A 93 22.38 26.78 19.32
N ALA A 94 22.61 25.54 19.76
CA ALA A 94 23.03 24.47 18.86
C ALA A 94 22.00 24.20 17.76
N LEU A 95 20.70 24.19 18.10
CA LEU A 95 19.61 24.07 17.12
C LEU A 95 19.61 25.22 16.12
N TYR A 96 19.80 26.47 16.59
CA TYR A 96 19.91 27.61 15.69
C TYR A 96 21.09 27.47 14.72
N PHE A 97 22.28 27.12 15.20
CA PHE A 97 23.44 26.91 14.33
C PHE A 97 23.22 25.76 13.35
N PHE A 98 22.51 24.71 13.77
CA PHE A 98 22.09 23.63 12.86
C PHE A 98 21.17 24.14 11.74
N GLU A 99 20.16 24.96 12.08
CA GLU A 99 19.20 25.51 11.12
C GLU A 99 19.85 26.40 10.06
N ILE A 100 20.82 27.24 10.47
CA ILE A 100 21.54 28.11 9.53
C ILE A 100 22.70 27.42 8.80
N GLY A 101 22.91 26.11 9.06
CA GLY A 101 23.97 25.32 8.43
C GLY A 101 25.37 25.47 9.02
N ASP A 102 25.54 26.20 10.12
CA ASP A 102 26.80 26.28 10.86
C ASP A 102 26.99 25.05 11.76
N TYR A 103 27.15 23.90 11.10
CA TYR A 103 27.30 22.61 11.78
C TYR A 103 28.52 22.57 12.70
N LYS A 104 29.58 23.34 12.42
CA LYS A 104 30.78 23.38 13.26
C LYS A 104 30.49 23.98 14.63
N GLN A 105 29.77 25.08 14.68
CA GLN A 105 29.37 25.70 15.94
C GLN A 105 28.37 24.83 16.71
N ALA A 106 27.39 24.24 15.98
CA ALA A 106 26.43 23.35 16.60
C ALA A 106 27.11 22.13 17.26
N GLU A 107 28.02 21.46 16.53
CA GLU A 107 28.79 20.32 17.05
C GLU A 107 29.61 20.68 18.27
N ALA A 108 30.30 21.83 18.25
CA ALA A 108 31.12 22.30 19.40
C ALA A 108 30.31 22.45 20.68
N ILE A 109 29.12 23.05 20.59
CA ILE A 109 28.20 23.20 21.71
C ILE A 109 27.70 21.83 22.18
N LEU A 110 27.25 20.97 21.25
CA LEU A 110 26.70 19.66 21.60
C LEU A 110 27.73 18.75 22.26
N TYR A 111 28.98 18.71 21.77
CA TYR A 111 30.03 17.94 22.43
C TYR A 111 30.37 18.43 23.83
N LYS A 112 30.25 19.73 24.10
CA LYS A 112 30.38 20.25 25.48
C LYS A 112 29.21 19.75 26.34
N LEU A 113 27.96 19.88 25.87
CA LEU A 113 26.79 19.44 26.60
C LEU A 113 26.80 17.94 26.92
N ILE A 114 27.22 17.10 25.95
CA ILE A 114 27.30 15.63 26.14
C ILE A 114 28.32 15.23 27.21
N LYS A 115 29.39 16.02 27.40
CA LYS A 115 30.38 15.77 28.49
C LYS A 115 29.82 16.09 29.85
N GLU A 116 28.92 17.08 29.93
CA GLU A 116 28.32 17.54 31.18
C GLU A 116 27.09 16.69 31.56
N GLU A 117 26.27 16.35 30.56
CA GLU A 117 25.02 15.62 30.77
C GLU A 117 24.69 14.72 29.56
N GLN A 118 24.42 13.44 29.80
CA GLN A 118 24.00 12.49 28.76
C GLN A 118 22.47 12.60 28.53
N ASP A 119 22.06 13.66 27.82
CA ASP A 119 20.67 13.87 27.41
C ASP A 119 20.48 13.40 25.98
N TYR A 120 19.45 12.57 25.74
CA TYR A 120 19.14 12.01 24.42
C TYR A 120 19.00 13.09 23.33
N ARG A 121 18.49 14.27 23.69
CA ARG A 121 18.26 15.39 22.77
C ARG A 121 19.57 15.93 22.15
N ASN A 122 20.66 15.91 22.91
CA ASN A 122 21.98 16.34 22.40
C ASN A 122 22.48 15.37 21.33
N TYR A 123 22.33 14.07 21.56
CA TYR A 123 22.67 13.02 20.59
C TYR A 123 21.76 13.04 19.38
N GLU A 124 20.45 13.30 19.56
CA GLU A 124 19.50 13.43 18.47
C GLU A 124 19.89 14.55 17.50
N ILE A 125 20.19 15.76 18.01
CA ILE A 125 20.61 16.90 17.19
C ILE A 125 21.96 16.60 16.50
N LEU A 126 22.89 15.96 17.20
CA LEU A 126 24.18 15.57 16.60
C LEU A 126 23.98 14.55 15.48
N GLY A 127 23.07 13.61 15.65
CA GLY A 127 22.62 12.68 14.61
C GLY A 127 22.02 13.41 13.40
N ASP A 128 21.17 14.42 13.63
CA ASP A 128 20.59 15.25 12.57
C ASP A 128 21.67 15.99 11.77
N ILE A 129 22.70 16.54 12.45
CA ILE A 129 23.85 17.19 11.80
C ILE A 129 24.59 16.20 10.89
N PHE A 130 24.91 15.01 11.39
CA PHE A 130 25.59 13.99 10.59
C PHE A 130 24.73 13.49 9.43
N ALA A 131 23.43 13.35 9.62
CA ALA A 131 22.50 13.00 8.55
C ALA A 131 22.47 14.05 7.43
N LYS A 132 22.45 15.34 7.77
CA LYS A 132 22.54 16.46 6.81
C LYS A 132 23.86 16.48 6.04
N LYS A 133 24.95 16.09 6.70
CA LYS A 133 26.28 15.94 6.09
C LYS A 133 26.44 14.64 5.30
N ALA A 134 25.38 13.82 5.19
CA ALA A 134 25.38 12.47 4.58
C ALA A 134 26.38 11.50 5.24
N LEU A 135 26.79 11.75 6.47
CA LEU A 135 27.64 10.88 7.27
C LEU A 135 26.79 9.83 8.02
N TYR A 136 26.12 8.97 7.27
CA TYR A 136 25.04 8.09 7.78
C TYR A 136 25.49 7.15 8.91
N THR A 137 26.71 6.62 8.86
CA THR A 137 27.25 5.77 9.94
C THR A 137 27.33 6.53 11.26
N LYS A 138 27.87 7.77 11.22
CA LYS A 138 27.93 8.62 12.42
C LYS A 138 26.55 9.06 12.90
N ALA A 139 25.63 9.35 11.98
CA ALA A 139 24.25 9.67 12.32
C ALA A 139 23.59 8.51 13.07
N LEU A 140 23.70 7.27 12.57
CA LEU A 140 23.17 6.07 13.22
C LEU A 140 23.77 5.83 14.60
N GLU A 141 25.08 6.07 14.77
CA GLU A 141 25.75 5.96 16.06
C GLU A 141 25.08 6.88 17.10
N GLN A 142 24.89 8.17 16.75
CA GLN A 142 24.29 9.14 17.64
C GLN A 142 22.81 8.85 17.91
N TYR A 143 22.03 8.54 16.89
CA TYR A 143 20.62 8.18 17.09
C TYR A 143 20.44 6.92 17.92
N ASN A 144 21.31 5.91 17.79
CA ASN A 144 21.25 4.71 18.62
C ASN A 144 21.56 5.00 20.09
N ILE A 145 22.49 5.92 20.38
CA ILE A 145 22.75 6.38 21.74
C ILE A 145 21.50 7.09 22.27
N ALA A 146 20.95 8.05 21.50
CA ALA A 146 19.73 8.77 21.86
C ALA A 146 18.56 7.80 22.13
N TYR A 147 18.37 6.80 21.28
CA TYR A 147 17.30 5.81 21.42
C TYR A 147 17.45 4.91 22.64
N LYS A 148 18.70 4.56 23.02
CA LYS A 148 18.98 3.81 24.26
C LYS A 148 18.67 4.63 25.52
N LEU A 149 18.90 5.95 25.45
CA LEU A 149 18.60 6.86 26.57
C LEU A 149 17.10 7.12 26.69
N PHE A 150 16.41 7.23 25.59
CA PHE A 150 14.97 7.47 25.55
C PHE A 150 14.34 6.84 24.31
N GLU A 151 13.72 5.68 24.53
CA GLU A 151 13.03 4.96 23.45
C GLU A 151 11.72 5.65 23.09
N HIS A 152 11.64 6.24 21.89
CA HIS A 152 10.39 6.72 21.34
C HIS A 152 10.37 6.63 19.80
N GLU A 153 9.14 6.60 19.25
CA GLU A 153 8.91 6.33 17.84
C GLU A 153 9.63 7.31 16.91
N SER A 154 9.74 8.60 17.24
CA SER A 154 10.35 9.56 16.33
C SER A 154 11.85 9.29 16.12
N LEU A 155 12.58 8.87 17.17
CA LEU A 155 13.98 8.45 17.05
C LEU A 155 14.12 7.14 16.26
N LEU A 156 13.23 6.17 16.50
CA LEU A 156 13.17 4.97 15.69
C LEU A 156 13.01 5.30 14.20
N LEU A 157 12.09 6.18 13.85
CA LEU A 157 11.85 6.58 12.46
C LEU A 157 13.07 7.25 11.83
N LYS A 158 13.84 8.06 12.59
CA LYS A 158 15.13 8.61 12.13
C LYS A 158 16.15 7.49 11.86
N ILE A 159 16.29 6.52 12.76
CA ILE A 159 17.16 5.36 12.59
C ILE A 159 16.78 4.57 11.34
N VAL A 160 15.49 4.32 11.16
CA VAL A 160 14.96 3.59 9.98
C VAL A 160 15.24 4.35 8.70
N GLU A 161 14.95 5.66 8.67
CA GLU A 161 15.21 6.52 7.50
C GLU A 161 16.67 6.48 7.08
N ILE A 162 17.59 6.62 8.03
CA ILE A 162 19.03 6.61 7.74
C ILE A 162 19.50 5.23 7.29
N ASN A 163 18.98 4.15 7.88
CA ASN A 163 19.29 2.79 7.40
C ASN A 163 18.81 2.59 5.96
N ILE A 164 17.60 3.07 5.60
CA ILE A 164 17.12 3.01 4.22
C ILE A 164 18.00 3.82 3.28
N LYS A 165 18.37 5.06 3.63
CA LYS A 165 19.29 5.89 2.84
C LYS A 165 20.67 5.24 2.66
N ASN A 166 21.14 4.55 3.67
CA ASN A 166 22.41 3.81 3.66
C ASN A 166 22.31 2.42 3.03
N LYS A 167 21.15 2.07 2.44
CA LYS A 167 20.85 0.76 1.82
C LYS A 167 20.90 -0.44 2.78
N ASN A 168 20.80 -0.20 4.07
CA ASN A 168 20.75 -1.22 5.12
C ASN A 168 19.30 -1.63 5.44
N ILE A 169 18.57 -2.11 4.43
CA ILE A 169 17.13 -2.39 4.55
C ILE A 169 16.83 -3.43 5.64
N ASP A 170 17.68 -4.45 5.80
CA ASP A 170 17.46 -5.48 6.83
C ASP A 170 17.60 -4.92 8.26
N GLN A 171 18.48 -3.96 8.48
CA GLN A 171 18.59 -3.28 9.78
C GLN A 171 17.39 -2.37 10.04
N ALA A 172 16.91 -1.65 9.02
CA ALA A 172 15.69 -0.85 9.10
C ALA A 172 14.48 -1.74 9.44
N LYS A 173 14.34 -2.87 8.75
CA LYS A 173 13.29 -3.86 9.01
C LYS A 173 13.36 -4.38 10.44
N LYS A 174 14.53 -4.84 10.87
CA LYS A 174 14.72 -5.38 12.24
C LYS A 174 14.35 -4.37 13.31
N ALA A 175 14.77 -3.11 13.18
CA ALA A 175 14.43 -2.06 14.13
C ALA A 175 12.91 -1.84 14.25
N LEU A 176 12.20 -1.84 13.11
CA LEU A 176 10.73 -1.74 13.07
C LEU A 176 10.05 -2.97 13.66
N GLU A 177 10.54 -4.18 13.36
CA GLU A 177 10.01 -5.43 13.91
C GLU A 177 10.16 -5.51 15.42
N ASP A 178 11.34 -5.14 15.95
CA ASP A 178 11.63 -5.17 17.38
C ASP A 178 10.75 -4.16 18.14
N PHE A 179 10.59 -2.95 17.59
CA PHE A 179 9.66 -1.96 18.14
C PHE A 179 8.21 -2.46 18.11
N SER A 180 7.79 -3.03 16.98
CA SER A 180 6.42 -3.54 16.81
C SER A 180 6.10 -4.68 17.77
N LYS A 181 7.07 -5.55 18.07
CA LYS A 181 6.91 -6.63 19.07
C LYS A 181 6.75 -6.09 20.50
N LYS A 182 7.48 -5.01 20.83
CA LYS A 182 7.51 -4.43 22.17
C LYS A 182 6.31 -3.52 22.45
N SER A 183 6.00 -2.64 21.53
CA SER A 183 5.07 -1.51 21.75
C SER A 183 3.83 -1.56 20.87
N GLY A 184 3.72 -2.57 20.01
CA GLY A 184 2.73 -2.58 18.95
C GLY A 184 3.16 -1.72 17.77
N CYS A 185 2.44 -1.87 16.68
CA CYS A 185 2.73 -1.17 15.43
C CYS A 185 1.83 0.06 15.33
N THR A 186 2.40 1.24 15.16
CA THR A 186 1.66 2.46 14.81
C THR A 186 1.36 2.49 13.32
N PHE A 187 0.55 3.43 12.88
CA PHE A 187 0.30 3.60 11.44
C PHE A 187 1.59 3.79 10.63
N LYS A 188 2.52 4.61 11.14
CA LYS A 188 3.77 4.91 10.44
C LYS A 188 4.69 3.71 10.37
N THR A 189 4.92 3.04 11.50
CA THR A 189 5.82 1.89 11.56
C THR A 189 5.26 0.69 10.81
N CYS A 190 3.94 0.43 10.89
CA CYS A 190 3.25 -0.56 10.09
C CYS A 190 3.37 -0.30 8.58
N THR A 191 3.17 0.96 8.15
CA THR A 191 3.26 1.31 6.72
C THR A 191 4.67 1.11 6.18
N LEU A 192 5.70 1.47 6.96
CA LEU A 192 7.09 1.23 6.57
C LEU A 192 7.44 -0.27 6.50
N LEU A 193 7.02 -1.06 7.48
CA LEU A 193 7.19 -2.52 7.46
C LEU A 193 6.47 -3.15 6.26
N LEU A 194 5.24 -2.74 6.00
CA LEU A 194 4.47 -3.23 4.85
C LEU A 194 5.23 -2.97 3.55
N LYS A 195 5.73 -1.74 3.37
CA LYS A 195 6.50 -1.37 2.18
C LYS A 195 7.74 -2.28 2.02
N ILE A 196 8.52 -2.48 3.08
CA ILE A 196 9.70 -3.33 3.05
C ILE A 196 9.33 -4.78 2.69
N TYR A 197 8.27 -5.35 3.30
CA TYR A 197 7.85 -6.71 2.99
C TYR A 197 7.33 -6.87 1.57
N GLN A 198 6.61 -5.87 1.04
CA GLN A 198 6.14 -5.87 -0.35
C GLN A 198 7.31 -5.82 -1.35
N GLU A 199 8.33 -4.97 -1.11
CA GLU A 199 9.55 -4.93 -1.92
C GLU A 199 10.32 -6.26 -1.87
N GLN A 200 10.28 -6.96 -0.73
CA GLN A 200 10.86 -8.29 -0.54
C GLN A 200 9.96 -9.44 -1.06
N LYS A 201 8.78 -9.13 -1.60
CA LYS A 201 7.75 -10.11 -2.02
C LYS A 201 7.37 -11.10 -0.92
N ASN A 202 7.40 -10.66 0.33
CA ASN A 202 7.02 -11.45 1.49
C ASN A 202 5.53 -11.27 1.80
N ASN A 203 4.68 -11.94 1.01
CA ASN A 203 3.23 -11.82 1.13
C ASN A 203 2.73 -12.21 2.52
N LYS A 204 3.30 -13.27 3.12
CA LYS A 204 2.91 -13.74 4.45
C LYS A 204 3.09 -12.67 5.53
N ALA A 205 4.24 -11.98 5.55
CA ALA A 205 4.51 -10.89 6.48
C ALA A 205 3.65 -9.66 6.16
N SER A 206 3.48 -9.33 4.88
CA SER A 206 2.60 -8.25 4.43
C SER A 206 1.16 -8.43 4.92
N ILE A 207 0.61 -9.64 4.81
CA ILE A 207 -0.73 -9.99 5.32
C ILE A 207 -0.83 -9.76 6.83
N GLN A 208 0.20 -10.10 7.61
CA GLN A 208 0.18 -9.86 9.06
C GLN A 208 0.13 -8.36 9.39
N ILE A 209 0.91 -7.55 8.69
CA ILE A 209 0.90 -6.09 8.88
C ILE A 209 -0.44 -5.48 8.43
N LEU A 210 -1.00 -5.92 7.30
CA LEU A 210 -2.31 -5.48 6.84
C LEU A 210 -3.43 -5.79 7.85
N LYS A 211 -3.37 -6.96 8.51
CA LYS A 211 -4.30 -7.30 9.60
C LYS A 211 -4.16 -6.34 10.79
N GLN A 212 -2.94 -5.91 11.12
CA GLN A 212 -2.71 -4.91 12.18
C GLN A 212 -3.25 -3.54 11.78
N LEU A 213 -2.97 -3.09 10.55
CA LEU A 213 -3.51 -1.84 10.00
C LEU A 213 -5.04 -1.83 9.97
N TYR A 214 -5.67 -2.97 9.63
CA TYR A 214 -7.12 -3.10 9.71
C TYR A 214 -7.64 -2.94 11.15
N LYS A 215 -6.96 -3.56 12.14
CA LYS A 215 -7.33 -3.38 13.56
C LYS A 215 -7.22 -1.93 14.02
N LEU A 216 -6.23 -1.18 13.53
CA LEU A 216 -6.00 0.21 13.92
C LEU A 216 -7.01 1.18 13.30
N HIS A 217 -7.45 0.93 12.07
CA HIS A 217 -8.21 1.91 11.29
C HIS A 217 -9.60 1.44 10.87
N ASN A 218 -9.90 0.15 10.99
CA ASN A 218 -11.15 -0.49 10.55
C ASN A 218 -11.52 -0.16 9.08
N ASP A 219 -10.49 0.04 8.21
CA ASP A 219 -10.68 0.39 6.81
C ASP A 219 -10.66 -0.87 5.94
N ILE A 220 -11.75 -1.12 5.25
CA ILE A 220 -11.97 -2.31 4.42
C ILE A 220 -10.91 -2.48 3.31
N LYS A 221 -10.23 -1.40 2.90
CA LYS A 221 -9.15 -1.47 1.89
C LYS A 221 -8.03 -2.45 2.27
N TYR A 222 -7.75 -2.59 3.57
CA TYR A 222 -6.73 -3.55 4.03
C TYR A 222 -7.17 -4.99 3.83
N ILE A 223 -8.48 -5.27 3.95
CA ILE A 223 -9.01 -6.61 3.66
C ILE A 223 -8.93 -6.92 2.16
N TYR A 224 -9.25 -5.96 1.29
CA TYR A 224 -9.04 -6.11 -0.16
C TYR A 224 -7.57 -6.39 -0.49
N ALA A 225 -6.63 -5.65 0.10
CA ALA A 225 -5.20 -5.89 -0.10
C ALA A 225 -4.76 -7.29 0.39
N ILE A 226 -5.33 -7.80 1.49
CA ILE A 226 -5.07 -9.16 1.96
C ILE A 226 -5.60 -10.18 0.95
N ILE A 227 -6.82 -10.00 0.45
CA ILE A 227 -7.42 -10.89 -0.55
C ILE A 227 -6.57 -10.92 -1.82
N GLU A 228 -6.09 -9.78 -2.29
CA GLU A 228 -5.21 -9.68 -3.45
C GLU A 228 -3.91 -10.49 -3.26
N LEU A 229 -3.24 -10.34 -2.12
CA LEU A 229 -2.04 -11.12 -1.81
C LEU A 229 -2.31 -12.63 -1.72
N LEU A 230 -3.44 -13.02 -1.14
CA LEU A 230 -3.86 -14.43 -1.10
C LEU A 230 -4.14 -14.99 -2.49
N VAL A 231 -4.74 -14.19 -3.37
CA VAL A 231 -4.96 -14.55 -4.78
C VAL A 231 -3.63 -14.73 -5.52
N GLN A 232 -2.65 -13.84 -5.31
CA GLN A 232 -1.30 -13.98 -5.86
C GLN A 232 -0.63 -15.28 -5.40
N ASP A 233 -0.82 -15.65 -4.13
CA ASP A 233 -0.30 -16.91 -3.55
C ASP A 233 -1.17 -18.13 -3.91
N LYS A 234 -2.25 -17.94 -4.68
CA LYS A 234 -3.25 -18.97 -5.04
C LYS A 234 -3.97 -19.60 -3.84
N ASP A 235 -3.97 -18.93 -2.68
CA ASP A 235 -4.73 -19.34 -1.50
C ASP A 235 -6.18 -18.82 -1.58
N TYR A 236 -6.89 -19.34 -2.57
CA TYR A 236 -8.28 -18.94 -2.84
C TYR A 236 -9.24 -19.30 -1.71
N THR A 237 -8.92 -20.31 -0.91
CA THR A 237 -9.75 -20.73 0.23
C THR A 237 -9.77 -19.66 1.31
N GLN A 238 -8.59 -19.21 1.77
CA GLN A 238 -8.54 -18.13 2.75
C GLN A 238 -9.12 -16.81 2.20
N ALA A 239 -8.90 -16.53 0.90
CA ALA A 239 -9.50 -15.38 0.24
C ALA A 239 -11.03 -15.42 0.28
N LEU A 240 -11.64 -16.60 0.02
CA LEU A 240 -13.09 -16.81 0.12
C LEU A 240 -13.62 -16.60 1.54
N ASP A 241 -12.96 -17.13 2.56
CA ASP A 241 -13.34 -16.95 3.96
C ASP A 241 -13.40 -15.46 4.32
N LEU A 242 -12.41 -14.68 3.86
CA LEU A 242 -12.41 -13.24 4.08
C LEU A 242 -13.55 -12.54 3.32
N THR A 243 -13.85 -12.94 2.07
CA THR A 243 -14.95 -12.34 1.32
C THR A 243 -16.31 -12.57 1.97
N GLN A 244 -16.50 -13.73 2.59
CA GLN A 244 -17.73 -14.05 3.32
C GLN A 244 -17.80 -13.23 4.62
N LYS A 245 -16.72 -13.26 5.41
CA LYS A 245 -16.64 -12.59 6.71
C LYS A 245 -16.87 -11.08 6.61
N TYR A 246 -16.32 -10.43 5.60
CA TYR A 246 -16.37 -8.98 5.42
C TYR A 246 -17.38 -8.52 4.37
N ASN A 247 -18.24 -9.44 3.89
CA ASN A 247 -19.25 -9.19 2.87
C ASN A 247 -18.69 -8.43 1.66
N ILE A 248 -17.56 -8.89 1.14
CA ILE A 248 -16.91 -8.32 -0.05
C ILE A 248 -17.82 -8.45 -1.26
N ASP A 249 -17.57 -7.65 -2.30
CA ASP A 249 -18.39 -7.57 -3.51
C ASP A 249 -18.59 -8.91 -4.23
N SER A 250 -19.60 -8.93 -5.10
CA SER A 250 -20.00 -10.13 -5.81
C SER A 250 -18.99 -10.56 -6.89
N ASP A 251 -18.29 -9.59 -7.51
CA ASP A 251 -17.35 -9.88 -8.60
C ASP A 251 -16.14 -10.64 -8.04
N THR A 252 -15.62 -10.21 -6.90
CA THR A 252 -14.57 -10.94 -6.17
C THR A 252 -15.03 -12.36 -5.78
N LYS A 253 -16.26 -12.51 -5.29
CA LYS A 253 -16.82 -13.83 -4.95
C LYS A 253 -16.95 -14.75 -6.18
N ILE A 254 -17.47 -14.24 -7.29
CA ILE A 254 -17.59 -15.00 -8.53
C ILE A 254 -16.20 -15.47 -8.97
N PHE A 255 -15.22 -14.58 -9.03
CA PHE A 255 -13.84 -14.93 -9.38
C PHE A 255 -13.29 -16.04 -8.49
N LEU A 256 -13.36 -15.89 -7.17
CA LEU A 256 -12.80 -16.86 -6.23
C LEU A 256 -13.50 -18.22 -6.29
N TYR A 257 -14.83 -18.25 -6.45
CA TYR A 257 -15.57 -19.49 -6.65
C TYR A 257 -15.21 -20.17 -7.97
N THR A 258 -14.93 -19.39 -9.01
CA THR A 258 -14.44 -19.93 -10.29
C THR A 258 -13.05 -20.56 -10.14
N GLN A 259 -12.11 -19.87 -9.45
CA GLN A 259 -10.76 -20.40 -9.18
C GLN A 259 -10.80 -21.70 -8.35
N THR A 260 -11.74 -21.82 -7.43
CA THR A 260 -11.94 -23.04 -6.61
C THR A 260 -12.82 -24.09 -7.30
N LYS A 261 -13.17 -23.88 -8.59
CA LYS A 261 -14.06 -24.75 -9.39
C LYS A 261 -15.44 -24.96 -8.77
N ASN A 262 -15.88 -24.08 -7.89
CA ASN A 262 -17.24 -24.08 -7.36
C ASN A 262 -18.15 -23.28 -8.27
N TYR A 263 -18.25 -23.74 -9.52
CA TYR A 263 -18.98 -23.06 -10.59
C TYR A 263 -20.46 -22.83 -10.25
N GLN A 264 -21.07 -23.76 -9.50
CA GLN A 264 -22.47 -23.64 -9.09
C GLN A 264 -22.71 -22.38 -8.25
N LYS A 265 -21.87 -22.12 -7.22
CA LYS A 265 -22.00 -20.91 -6.39
C LYS A 265 -21.69 -19.64 -7.18
N ALA A 266 -20.66 -19.68 -8.03
CA ALA A 266 -20.35 -18.56 -8.92
C ALA A 266 -21.55 -18.22 -9.83
N TYR A 267 -22.19 -19.24 -10.42
CA TYR A 267 -23.36 -19.11 -11.28
C TYR A 267 -24.55 -18.44 -10.56
N GLU A 268 -24.88 -18.92 -9.37
CA GLU A 268 -25.98 -18.37 -8.56
C GLU A 268 -25.77 -16.86 -8.25
N ILE A 269 -24.51 -16.49 -7.90
CA ILE A 269 -24.18 -15.08 -7.65
C ILE A 269 -24.27 -14.25 -8.93
N ALA A 270 -23.75 -14.76 -10.06
CA ALA A 270 -23.82 -14.07 -11.34
C ALA A 270 -25.27 -13.83 -11.80
N LEU A 271 -26.13 -14.84 -11.68
CA LEU A 271 -27.57 -14.67 -11.99
C LEU A 271 -28.24 -13.66 -11.10
N LYS A 272 -28.01 -13.72 -9.79
CA LYS A 272 -28.57 -12.75 -8.83
C LYS A 272 -28.11 -11.32 -9.16
N ARG A 273 -26.83 -11.15 -9.53
CA ARG A 273 -26.31 -9.84 -9.96
C ARG A 273 -26.99 -9.36 -11.23
N TYR A 274 -27.17 -10.23 -12.22
CA TYR A 274 -27.90 -9.90 -13.44
C TYR A 274 -29.35 -9.49 -13.15
N GLU A 275 -30.06 -10.20 -12.28
CA GLU A 275 -31.42 -9.86 -11.90
C GLU A 275 -31.55 -8.47 -11.28
N LEU A 276 -30.54 -8.06 -10.48
CA LEU A 276 -30.52 -6.78 -9.80
C LEU A 276 -30.06 -5.63 -10.69
N SER A 277 -28.97 -5.81 -11.44
CA SER A 277 -28.32 -4.74 -12.21
C SER A 277 -28.75 -4.67 -13.67
N LYS A 278 -29.25 -5.77 -14.22
CA LYS A 278 -29.49 -5.99 -15.66
C LYS A 278 -28.25 -5.84 -16.56
N GLU A 279 -27.07 -5.81 -15.94
CA GLU A 279 -25.81 -5.73 -16.68
C GLU A 279 -25.54 -7.04 -17.44
N LYS A 280 -25.43 -6.95 -18.77
CA LYS A 280 -25.24 -8.08 -19.69
C LYS A 280 -24.05 -8.96 -19.31
N LYS A 281 -22.95 -8.37 -18.78
CA LYS A 281 -21.75 -9.12 -18.39
C LYS A 281 -22.05 -10.28 -17.42
N TYR A 282 -22.96 -10.08 -16.44
CA TYR A 282 -23.30 -11.14 -15.50
C TYR A 282 -24.10 -12.28 -16.12
N LEU A 283 -24.89 -11.97 -17.15
CA LEU A 283 -25.60 -13.02 -17.90
C LEU A 283 -24.62 -13.82 -18.77
N SER A 284 -23.64 -13.15 -19.40
CA SER A 284 -22.54 -13.81 -20.12
C SER A 284 -21.69 -14.69 -19.20
N MET A 285 -21.31 -14.17 -18.01
CA MET A 285 -20.64 -14.96 -16.98
C MET A 285 -21.45 -16.20 -16.57
N ALA A 286 -22.76 -16.04 -16.36
CA ALA A 286 -23.64 -17.17 -16.06
C ALA A 286 -23.68 -18.19 -17.21
N GLY A 287 -23.62 -17.75 -18.45
CA GLY A 287 -23.50 -18.65 -19.61
C GLY A 287 -22.24 -19.51 -19.57
N ILE A 288 -21.08 -18.89 -19.32
CA ILE A 288 -19.79 -19.59 -19.14
C ILE A 288 -19.86 -20.57 -17.96
N LEU A 289 -20.32 -20.10 -16.81
CA LEU A 289 -20.36 -20.93 -15.59
C LEU A 289 -21.31 -22.13 -15.76
N GLU A 290 -22.45 -21.96 -16.45
CA GLU A 290 -23.35 -23.07 -16.78
C GLU A 290 -22.68 -24.05 -17.75
N PHE A 291 -21.90 -23.54 -18.69
CA PHE A 291 -21.08 -24.39 -19.57
C PHE A 291 -20.13 -25.28 -18.78
N GLU A 292 -19.37 -24.69 -17.85
CA GLU A 292 -18.41 -25.41 -16.99
C GLU A 292 -19.11 -26.42 -16.05
N ILE A 293 -20.30 -26.12 -15.54
CA ILE A 293 -21.09 -27.01 -14.65
C ILE A 293 -21.52 -28.29 -15.42
N TYR A 294 -21.97 -28.14 -16.65
CA TYR A 294 -22.59 -29.25 -17.40
C TYR A 294 -21.68 -29.89 -18.45
N MET A 295 -20.46 -29.37 -18.62
CA MET A 295 -19.46 -29.98 -19.48
C MET A 295 -19.04 -31.34 -18.94
N ASN A 296 -19.22 -32.41 -19.77
CA ASN A 296 -18.81 -33.75 -19.42
C ASN A 296 -17.26 -33.83 -19.42
N PRO A 297 -16.61 -34.21 -18.32
CA PRO A 297 -15.14 -34.26 -18.25
C PRO A 297 -14.46 -35.22 -19.23
N LYS A 298 -15.15 -36.28 -19.64
CA LYS A 298 -14.61 -37.31 -20.57
C LYS A 298 -14.74 -36.88 -22.01
N SER A 299 -15.94 -36.42 -22.40
CA SER A 299 -16.23 -36.03 -23.81
C SER A 299 -15.90 -34.54 -24.06
N LYS A 300 -15.64 -33.76 -23.04
CA LYS A 300 -15.47 -32.30 -23.09
C LYS A 300 -16.65 -31.58 -23.78
N LYS A 301 -17.84 -32.19 -23.76
CA LYS A 301 -19.06 -31.67 -24.40
C LYS A 301 -20.24 -31.67 -23.44
N ILE A 302 -21.17 -30.78 -23.69
CA ILE A 302 -22.47 -30.77 -23.04
C ILE A 302 -23.36 -31.76 -23.79
N THR A 303 -23.82 -32.79 -23.11
CA THR A 303 -24.64 -33.87 -23.71
C THR A 303 -26.14 -33.63 -23.51
N ASP A 304 -26.56 -32.75 -22.63
CA ASP A 304 -27.96 -32.38 -22.40
C ASP A 304 -28.38 -31.24 -23.33
N PRO A 305 -29.26 -31.47 -24.31
CA PRO A 305 -29.70 -30.42 -25.25
C PRO A 305 -30.44 -29.26 -24.57
N LYS A 306 -31.13 -29.50 -23.46
CA LYS A 306 -31.84 -28.44 -22.71
C LYS A 306 -30.84 -27.50 -22.06
N ARG A 307 -29.74 -28.01 -21.51
CA ARG A 307 -28.65 -27.20 -20.92
C ARG A 307 -27.92 -26.41 -22.00
N LEU A 308 -27.60 -27.04 -23.10
CA LEU A 308 -26.98 -26.34 -24.24
C LEU A 308 -27.85 -25.19 -24.74
N ALA A 309 -29.16 -25.42 -24.93
CA ALA A 309 -30.09 -24.37 -25.32
C ALA A 309 -30.19 -23.24 -24.28
N SER A 310 -30.14 -23.56 -22.99
CA SER A 310 -30.12 -22.57 -21.91
C SER A 310 -28.89 -21.66 -21.97
N ILE A 311 -27.72 -22.25 -22.22
CA ILE A 311 -26.44 -21.52 -22.34
C ILE A 311 -26.47 -20.58 -23.53
N ILE A 312 -26.86 -21.09 -24.70
CA ILE A 312 -26.97 -20.31 -25.94
C ILE A 312 -27.92 -19.13 -25.76
N LYS A 313 -29.08 -19.35 -25.17
CA LYS A 313 -30.06 -18.30 -24.90
C LYS A 313 -29.50 -17.19 -24.01
N LYS A 314 -28.61 -17.52 -23.06
CA LYS A 314 -27.94 -16.51 -22.25
C LYS A 314 -26.99 -15.66 -23.08
N PHE A 315 -26.14 -16.32 -23.87
CA PHE A 315 -25.21 -15.63 -24.76
C PHE A 315 -25.93 -14.78 -25.82
N GLU A 316 -26.98 -15.26 -26.44
CA GLU A 316 -27.80 -14.50 -27.42
C GLU A 316 -28.32 -13.18 -26.82
N LYS A 317 -28.72 -13.19 -25.54
CA LYS A 317 -29.25 -12.02 -24.86
C LYS A 317 -28.15 -11.06 -24.37
N SER A 318 -26.93 -11.51 -24.20
CA SER A 318 -25.90 -10.76 -23.49
C SER A 318 -24.65 -10.44 -24.30
N VAL A 319 -24.35 -11.20 -25.34
CA VAL A 319 -23.12 -11.01 -26.14
C VAL A 319 -23.42 -10.25 -27.42
N ASP A 320 -22.68 -9.17 -27.65
CA ASP A 320 -22.70 -8.39 -28.89
C ASP A 320 -21.26 -7.95 -29.25
N VAL A 321 -21.09 -7.12 -30.28
CA VAL A 321 -19.79 -6.66 -30.78
C VAL A 321 -19.00 -5.87 -29.75
N ARG A 322 -19.65 -5.30 -28.71
CA ARG A 322 -19.02 -4.52 -27.64
C ARG A 322 -18.73 -5.33 -26.39
N SER A 323 -19.09 -6.62 -26.40
CA SER A 323 -18.80 -7.51 -25.29
C SER A 323 -17.33 -7.84 -25.21
N ASP A 324 -16.85 -8.20 -24.00
CA ASP A 324 -15.47 -8.65 -23.79
C ASP A 324 -15.14 -9.87 -24.67
N ALA A 325 -13.92 -9.94 -25.17
CA ALA A 325 -13.42 -11.00 -26.04
C ALA A 325 -13.69 -12.42 -25.50
N LEU A 326 -13.57 -12.59 -24.17
CA LEU A 326 -13.84 -13.86 -23.50
C LEU A 326 -15.27 -14.36 -23.80
N TYR A 327 -16.28 -13.50 -23.66
CA TYR A 327 -17.69 -13.86 -23.86
C TYR A 327 -17.98 -14.12 -25.33
N GLN A 328 -17.40 -13.33 -26.23
CA GLN A 328 -17.52 -13.52 -27.68
C GLN A 328 -16.93 -14.86 -28.11
N ASN A 329 -15.73 -15.20 -27.61
CA ASN A 329 -15.12 -16.48 -27.93
C ASN A 329 -15.90 -17.68 -27.37
N TYR A 330 -16.34 -17.62 -26.09
CA TYR A 330 -17.14 -18.73 -25.53
C TYR A 330 -18.43 -18.97 -26.31
N TYR A 331 -19.13 -17.89 -26.67
CA TYR A 331 -20.34 -18.01 -27.49
C TYR A 331 -20.02 -18.54 -28.89
N GLY A 332 -19.02 -17.97 -29.55
CA GLY A 332 -18.58 -18.40 -30.90
C GLY A 332 -18.15 -19.86 -30.93
N TYR A 333 -17.29 -20.26 -29.97
CA TYR A 333 -16.86 -21.66 -29.84
C TYR A 333 -18.05 -22.61 -29.60
N THR A 334 -19.00 -22.23 -28.74
CA THR A 334 -20.21 -23.04 -28.49
C THR A 334 -21.00 -23.25 -29.77
N LEU A 335 -21.22 -22.23 -30.58
CA LEU A 335 -21.93 -22.37 -31.86
C LEU A 335 -21.19 -23.24 -32.86
N ILE A 336 -19.87 -23.16 -32.93
CA ILE A 336 -18.99 -23.95 -33.79
C ILE A 336 -18.94 -25.41 -33.34
N GLU A 337 -18.67 -25.66 -32.06
CA GLU A 337 -18.47 -27.02 -31.54
C GLU A 337 -19.69 -27.89 -31.69
N TYR A 338 -20.88 -27.31 -31.48
CA TYR A 338 -22.15 -28.03 -31.57
C TYR A 338 -22.84 -27.95 -32.97
N ASP A 339 -22.15 -27.46 -33.99
CA ASP A 339 -22.64 -27.32 -35.36
C ASP A 339 -23.99 -26.55 -35.46
N ILE A 340 -24.18 -25.51 -34.61
CA ILE A 340 -25.46 -24.78 -34.53
C ILE A 340 -25.51 -23.66 -35.57
N ASP A 341 -24.50 -22.77 -35.55
CA ASP A 341 -24.31 -21.70 -36.52
C ASP A 341 -22.81 -21.39 -36.62
N ILE A 342 -22.13 -22.14 -37.49
CA ILE A 342 -20.68 -22.06 -37.64
C ILE A 342 -20.26 -20.68 -38.17
N ALA A 343 -21.06 -20.08 -39.07
CA ALA A 343 -20.74 -18.77 -39.65
C ALA A 343 -20.79 -17.67 -38.61
N LYS A 344 -21.85 -17.62 -37.83
CA LYS A 344 -21.97 -16.67 -36.68
C LYS A 344 -20.91 -16.95 -35.62
N GLY A 345 -20.58 -18.21 -35.36
CA GLY A 345 -19.51 -18.58 -34.42
C GLY A 345 -18.16 -18.02 -34.85
N ILE A 346 -17.80 -18.14 -36.14
CA ILE A 346 -16.58 -17.55 -36.72
C ILE A 346 -16.59 -16.01 -36.60
N GLU A 347 -17.73 -15.37 -36.87
CA GLU A 347 -17.86 -13.90 -36.70
C GLU A 347 -17.57 -13.47 -35.26
N LEU A 348 -18.18 -14.14 -34.30
CA LEU A 348 -17.98 -13.86 -32.87
C LEU A 348 -16.50 -14.04 -32.42
N VAL A 349 -15.86 -15.11 -32.88
CA VAL A 349 -14.45 -15.37 -32.58
C VAL A 349 -13.54 -14.32 -33.26
N ASN A 350 -13.91 -13.83 -34.46
CA ASN A 350 -13.17 -12.74 -35.08
C ASN A 350 -13.30 -11.44 -34.27
N TRP A 351 -14.46 -11.09 -33.74
CA TRP A 351 -14.60 -9.94 -32.80
C TRP A 351 -13.71 -10.10 -31.58
N ALA A 352 -13.61 -11.32 -31.02
CA ALA A 352 -12.68 -11.58 -29.91
C ALA A 352 -11.22 -11.39 -30.32
N LEU A 353 -10.84 -11.82 -31.52
CA LEU A 353 -9.48 -11.64 -32.06
C LEU A 353 -9.16 -10.19 -32.45
N GLU A 354 -10.14 -9.35 -32.76
CA GLU A 354 -9.93 -7.92 -32.95
C GLU A 354 -9.46 -7.26 -31.63
N GLN A 355 -9.97 -7.71 -30.49
CA GLN A 355 -9.55 -7.24 -29.18
C GLN A 355 -8.23 -7.86 -28.73
N GLU A 356 -8.05 -9.18 -28.95
CA GLU A 356 -6.88 -9.95 -28.52
C GLU A 356 -6.28 -10.77 -29.67
N PRO A 357 -5.57 -10.15 -30.62
CA PRO A 357 -5.16 -10.81 -31.89
C PRO A 357 -4.20 -12.00 -31.73
N LYS A 358 -3.53 -12.11 -30.57
CA LYS A 358 -2.54 -13.16 -30.29
C LYS A 358 -3.04 -14.20 -29.29
N ASN A 359 -4.30 -14.16 -28.89
CA ASN A 359 -4.85 -15.14 -27.97
C ASN A 359 -4.95 -16.50 -28.61
N LEU A 360 -4.21 -17.47 -28.06
CA LEU A 360 -4.05 -18.81 -28.64
C LEU A 360 -5.36 -19.60 -28.62
N TYR A 361 -6.19 -19.43 -27.60
CA TYR A 361 -7.50 -20.07 -27.49
C TYR A 361 -8.47 -19.56 -28.55
N TYR A 362 -8.43 -18.27 -28.88
CA TYR A 362 -9.31 -17.69 -29.90
C TYR A 362 -8.84 -18.08 -31.29
N LEU A 363 -7.52 -18.15 -31.51
CA LEU A 363 -6.98 -18.70 -32.77
C LEU A 363 -7.37 -20.18 -33.00
N ASP A 364 -7.34 -21.00 -31.95
CA ASP A 364 -7.76 -22.38 -32.00
C ASP A 364 -9.25 -22.50 -32.30
N SER A 365 -10.09 -21.73 -31.61
CA SER A 365 -11.54 -21.66 -31.87
C SER A 365 -11.84 -21.27 -33.32
N LEU A 366 -11.10 -20.30 -33.88
CA LEU A 366 -11.25 -19.88 -35.28
C LEU A 366 -10.82 -20.99 -36.27
N ALA A 367 -9.70 -21.64 -35.99
CA ALA A 367 -9.22 -22.75 -36.78
C ALA A 367 -10.23 -23.91 -36.78
N TRP A 368 -10.82 -24.19 -35.62
CA TRP A 368 -11.87 -25.21 -35.50
C TRP A 368 -13.12 -24.87 -36.32
N GLY A 369 -13.53 -23.57 -36.33
CA GLY A 369 -14.61 -23.08 -37.17
C GLY A 369 -14.37 -23.34 -38.66
N TYR A 370 -13.19 -23.04 -39.21
CA TYR A 370 -12.84 -23.30 -40.58
C TYR A 370 -12.74 -24.81 -40.88
N TYR A 371 -12.26 -25.62 -39.95
CA TYR A 371 -12.31 -27.08 -40.06
C TYR A 371 -13.74 -27.61 -40.22
N LYS A 372 -14.69 -27.10 -39.42
CA LYS A 372 -16.11 -27.46 -39.52
C LYS A 372 -16.72 -27.06 -40.87
N LEU A 373 -16.30 -25.93 -41.44
CA LEU A 373 -16.67 -25.51 -42.80
C LEU A 373 -15.96 -26.30 -43.90
N LYS A 374 -15.09 -27.29 -43.56
CA LYS A 374 -14.26 -28.06 -44.50
C LYS A 374 -13.17 -27.24 -45.22
N ASP A 375 -12.89 -26.02 -44.78
CA ASP A 375 -11.73 -25.26 -45.23
C ASP A 375 -10.48 -25.67 -44.43
N CYS A 376 -10.00 -26.89 -44.72
CA CYS A 376 -8.92 -27.51 -43.95
C CYS A 376 -7.60 -26.76 -44.10
N LYS A 377 -7.37 -26.13 -45.26
CA LYS A 377 -6.15 -25.34 -45.49
C LYS A 377 -6.11 -24.11 -44.60
N LYS A 378 -7.18 -23.34 -44.62
CA LYS A 378 -7.28 -22.12 -43.77
C LYS A 378 -7.27 -22.47 -42.28
N ALA A 379 -7.95 -23.55 -41.90
CA ALA A 379 -7.90 -24.07 -40.52
C ALA A 379 -6.45 -24.32 -40.05
N TYR A 380 -5.65 -24.99 -40.90
CA TYR A 380 -4.26 -25.29 -40.59
C TYR A 380 -3.36 -24.04 -40.51
N GLU A 381 -3.52 -23.12 -41.47
CA GLU A 381 -2.80 -21.86 -41.51
C GLU A 381 -3.03 -21.02 -40.24
N ILE A 382 -4.26 -21.04 -39.72
CA ILE A 382 -4.58 -20.32 -38.47
C ILE A 382 -3.99 -21.05 -37.27
N LEU A 383 -4.16 -22.37 -37.17
CA LEU A 383 -3.68 -23.16 -36.04
C LEU A 383 -2.16 -23.15 -35.94
N GLN A 384 -1.42 -23.08 -37.06
CA GLN A 384 0.03 -22.94 -37.05
C GLN A 384 0.53 -21.73 -36.24
N LYS A 385 -0.24 -20.67 -36.15
CA LYS A 385 0.11 -19.47 -35.37
C LYS A 385 0.21 -19.75 -33.87
N THR A 386 -0.33 -20.87 -33.38
CA THR A 386 -0.25 -21.27 -31.95
C THR A 386 0.96 -22.15 -31.63
N PHE A 387 1.68 -22.66 -32.63
CA PHE A 387 2.72 -23.68 -32.43
C PHE A 387 3.99 -23.21 -31.76
N HIS A 388 4.16 -21.89 -31.65
CA HIS A 388 5.30 -21.28 -30.91
C HIS A 388 5.17 -21.48 -29.39
N ASP A 389 3.97 -21.68 -28.89
CA ASP A 389 3.72 -21.97 -27.47
C ASP A 389 3.61 -23.51 -27.29
N LYS A 390 4.64 -24.08 -26.63
CA LYS A 390 4.73 -25.53 -26.42
C LYS A 390 3.71 -26.03 -25.39
N GLU A 391 3.35 -25.24 -24.42
CA GLU A 391 2.39 -25.63 -23.38
C GLU A 391 1.00 -25.72 -24.00
N PHE A 392 0.58 -24.69 -24.71
CA PHE A 392 -0.69 -24.66 -25.43
C PHE A 392 -0.79 -25.80 -26.46
N SER A 393 0.21 -25.94 -27.32
CA SER A 393 0.24 -26.97 -28.42
C SER A 393 0.22 -28.41 -27.89
N ASN A 394 0.67 -28.60 -26.62
CA ASN A 394 0.64 -29.90 -25.96
C ASN A 394 -0.65 -30.18 -25.18
N SER A 395 -1.58 -29.23 -25.11
CA SER A 395 -2.89 -29.48 -24.53
C SER A 395 -3.66 -30.55 -25.32
N ASP A 396 -4.52 -31.30 -24.63
CA ASP A 396 -5.29 -32.38 -25.29
C ASP A 396 -6.18 -31.84 -26.40
N GLU A 397 -6.83 -30.69 -26.16
CA GLU A 397 -7.75 -30.08 -27.14
C GLU A 397 -7.02 -29.63 -28.40
N SER A 398 -5.89 -28.91 -28.26
CA SER A 398 -5.08 -28.48 -29.40
C SER A 398 -4.56 -29.67 -30.23
N LYS A 399 -4.16 -30.75 -29.55
CA LYS A 399 -3.77 -32.02 -30.23
C LYS A 399 -4.90 -32.68 -30.97
N GLU A 400 -6.11 -32.72 -30.40
CA GLU A 400 -7.29 -33.26 -31.05
C GLU A 400 -7.67 -32.46 -32.30
N HIS A 401 -7.70 -31.13 -32.19
CA HIS A 401 -7.96 -30.23 -33.31
C HIS A 401 -6.91 -30.39 -34.42
N LEU A 402 -5.62 -30.36 -34.04
CA LEU A 402 -4.54 -30.58 -35.04
C LEU A 402 -4.65 -31.89 -35.76
N LYS A 403 -4.97 -32.99 -35.07
CA LYS A 403 -5.15 -34.32 -35.66
C LYS A 403 -6.32 -34.33 -36.63
N ALA A 404 -7.43 -33.72 -36.26
CA ALA A 404 -8.63 -33.65 -37.13
C ALA A 404 -8.35 -32.81 -38.39
N ILE A 405 -7.73 -31.63 -38.24
CA ILE A 405 -7.37 -30.74 -39.36
C ILE A 405 -6.37 -31.42 -40.31
N LYS A 406 -5.30 -32.07 -39.80
CA LYS A 406 -4.34 -32.80 -40.62
C LYS A 406 -4.97 -33.95 -41.38
N LYS A 407 -5.95 -34.65 -40.79
CA LYS A 407 -6.70 -35.72 -41.50
C LYS A 407 -7.56 -35.13 -42.61
N CYS A 408 -8.12 -33.95 -42.39
CA CYS A 408 -8.91 -33.23 -43.39
C CYS A 408 -8.08 -32.79 -44.60
N LEU A 409 -6.84 -32.33 -44.39
CA LEU A 409 -5.92 -31.93 -45.47
C LEU A 409 -5.47 -33.06 -46.40
N LYS A 410 -5.63 -34.33 -45.97
CA LYS A 410 -5.23 -35.52 -46.76
C LYS A 410 -6.37 -36.08 -47.62
N LYS A 411 -7.56 -35.52 -47.47
CA LYS A 411 -8.75 -35.86 -48.24
C LYS A 411 -8.95 -34.89 -49.40
#